data_2057b22f0b29a203a8a0ddc062c8f0d3
#
_entry.id   2057b22f0b29a203a8a0ddc062c8f0d3
#
_cell.length_a   1.000
_cell.length_b   1.000
_cell.length_c   1.000
_cell.angle_alpha   90.00
_cell.angle_beta   90.00
_cell.angle_gamma   90.00
#
_symmetry.space_group_name_H-M   'P 1'
#
loop_
_entity.id
_entity.type
_entity.pdbx_description
1 polymer ?
#
loop_
_entity_poly.entity_id
_entity_poly.type
_entity_poly.pdbx_seq_one_letter_code
_entity_poly.pdbx_strand_id
1 'polypeptide(L)'
;VKILFVSSEATPFAKSGGLGDAVSSLATALSRXGHDVRILLPRYYFISKNTLRRINGLLEIETGRERYHAFLYTTAMPNSKVKIYFLDCESLYGRNGIYGYSSTQEFPDNPVRFSVLSRAAFAACRNLGWIPDIMHAHDWPTSLVPVYLNTIEKNTEFSDTAGVLTIHNLGYQGIYSRDHFPXIGLGWEYFYGAGFEYYGNVNFLKAGIVSAECITTVSPTYAREIQTPNGGFGLDGLLRQRSRDLVGILNGIDVDVWNPSTDPYIPAHYSYNDMSGKAVCKAALQKELGLPADPNVPVIGMVTRLVEQKGISEVFGRTYGCMRKILETIHVQVAVLGSGDAWAEEAIMNYSAQYPQFKGVVGYNERLAHLIEAGSDFFLMPSRYEPCGLNQMYSLVYGTLPIVHRTGGLADTVVNYNQELGEGTGFMFDDLTPQAVYDTVGWAMWAWYNRFQHIQNMRARAMQQDFSWARSADEYLRLYEHAISLRKAR
;
A
#
# COMPACT_ATOMS: atom_id res chain seq x y z
N VAL A 1 11.49 -1.44 -22.66
CA VAL A 1 10.72 -2.60 -22.20
C VAL A 1 9.24 -2.25 -22.29
N LYS A 2 8.43 -3.19 -22.75
CA LYS A 2 6.97 -3.04 -22.82
C LYS A 2 6.37 -3.76 -21.62
N ILE A 3 5.62 -3.02 -20.81
CA ILE A 3 5.14 -3.54 -19.53
C ILE A 3 3.64 -3.33 -19.42
N LEU A 4 2.91 -4.40 -19.14
CA LEU A 4 1.49 -4.30 -18.81
C LEU A 4 1.29 -4.57 -17.32
N PHE A 5 0.77 -3.58 -16.61
CA PHE A 5 0.30 -3.76 -15.25
C PHE A 5 -1.15 -4.24 -15.30
N VAL A 6 -1.48 -5.28 -14.57
CA VAL A 6 -2.85 -5.74 -14.45
C VAL A 6 -3.23 -5.60 -12.98
N SER A 7 -4.23 -4.80 -12.70
CA SER A 7 -4.51 -4.44 -11.33
C SER A 7 -6.01 -4.23 -11.10
N SER A 8 -6.44 -4.49 -9.88
CA SER A 8 -7.80 -4.18 -9.47
C SER A 8 -7.97 -2.71 -9.08
N GLU A 9 -6.86 -1.99 -8.88
CA GLU A 9 -6.88 -0.60 -8.45
C GLU A 9 -5.81 0.19 -9.18
N ALA A 10 -6.09 1.46 -9.45
CA ALA A 10 -5.11 2.41 -9.96
C ALA A 10 -5.60 3.80 -9.68
N THR A 11 -4.83 4.59 -8.92
CA THR A 11 -5.18 5.98 -8.60
C THR A 11 -5.03 6.84 -9.85
N PRO A 12 -5.91 7.78 -10.12
CA PRO A 12 -7.05 8.24 -9.31
C PRO A 12 -8.37 7.56 -9.63
N PHE A 13 -8.37 6.52 -10.43
CA PHE A 13 -9.60 5.95 -10.99
C PHE A 13 -10.31 5.00 -10.03
N ALA A 14 -9.55 4.17 -9.32
CA ALA A 14 -10.12 3.22 -8.37
C ALA A 14 -9.10 2.96 -7.27
N LYS A 15 -9.53 3.13 -6.03
CA LYS A 15 -8.60 3.02 -4.91
C LYS A 15 -9.35 2.66 -3.65
N SER A 16 -8.83 1.67 -2.90
CA SER A 16 -9.33 1.36 -1.57
C SER A 16 -8.22 1.43 -0.53
N GLY A 17 -6.97 1.47 -0.97
CA GLY A 17 -5.81 1.54 -0.08
C GLY A 17 -4.58 1.90 -0.86
N GLY A 18 -3.43 1.46 -0.37
CA GLY A 18 -2.15 1.84 -0.97
C GLY A 18 -1.81 1.18 -2.29
N LEU A 19 -2.53 0.10 -2.64
CA LEU A 19 -2.25 -0.61 -3.88
C LEU A 19 -2.41 0.29 -5.10
N GLY A 20 -3.52 1.03 -5.17
CA GLY A 20 -3.76 1.89 -6.32
C GLY A 20 -2.70 2.95 -6.48
N ASP A 21 -2.27 3.54 -5.36
CA ASP A 21 -1.19 4.54 -5.42
C ASP A 21 0.10 3.94 -5.93
N ALA A 22 0.47 2.76 -5.41
CA ALA A 22 1.72 2.12 -5.80
C ALA A 22 1.72 1.76 -7.28
N VAL A 23 0.60 1.22 -7.78
CA VAL A 23 0.51 0.84 -9.19
C VAL A 23 0.70 2.05 -10.09
N SER A 24 -0.05 3.12 -9.84
CA SER A 24 0.01 4.30 -10.70
C SER A 24 1.35 5.00 -10.60
N SER A 25 1.92 5.09 -9.40
CA SER A 25 3.19 5.79 -9.21
C SER A 25 4.35 5.01 -9.83
N LEU A 26 4.38 3.70 -9.66
CA LEU A 26 5.45 2.91 -10.27
C LEU A 26 5.33 2.95 -11.79
N ALA A 27 4.13 2.81 -12.33
CA ALA A 27 3.93 2.88 -13.77
C ALA A 27 4.42 4.21 -14.33
N THR A 28 4.09 5.31 -13.65
CA THR A 28 4.51 6.64 -14.08
C THR A 28 6.03 6.76 -14.04
N ALA A 29 6.66 6.28 -12.98
CA ALA A 29 8.12 6.37 -12.85
C ALA A 29 8.82 5.55 -13.94
N LEU A 30 8.30 4.37 -14.24
CA LEU A 30 8.87 3.55 -15.32
C LEU A 30 8.67 4.22 -16.68
N SER A 31 7.52 4.83 -16.89
CA SER A 31 7.25 5.56 -18.14
C SER A 31 8.21 6.72 -18.32
N ARG A 32 8.54 7.40 -17.27
CA ARG A 32 9.51 8.49 -17.32
C ARG A 32 10.92 8.04 -17.66
N UNK A 33 11.07 6.84 -17.48
CA UNK A 33 12.17 6.28 -17.76
C UNK A 33 12.23 5.92 -19.08
N GLY A 34 11.32 6.11 -19.83
CA GLY A 34 11.27 5.86 -21.26
C GLY A 34 10.66 4.53 -21.69
N HIS A 35 10.08 3.78 -20.77
CA HIS A 35 9.47 2.49 -21.09
C HIS A 35 8.04 2.64 -21.51
N ASP A 36 7.52 1.68 -22.30
CA ASP A 36 6.12 1.68 -22.74
C ASP A 36 5.31 0.94 -21.67
N VAL A 37 4.66 1.71 -20.81
CA VAL A 37 3.95 1.16 -19.67
C VAL A 37 2.45 1.39 -19.82
N ARG A 38 1.67 0.34 -19.62
CA ARG A 38 0.22 0.40 -19.73
C ARG A 38 -0.40 -0.31 -18.54
N ILE A 39 -1.61 0.10 -18.18
CA ILE A 39 -2.34 -0.47 -17.05
C ILE A 39 -3.70 -0.97 -17.55
N LEU A 40 -4.06 -2.18 -17.15
CA LEU A 40 -5.40 -2.71 -17.38
C LEU A 40 -6.14 -2.80 -16.05
N LEU A 41 -7.35 -2.27 -15.99
CA LEU A 41 -8.14 -2.05 -14.79
C LEU A 41 -9.61 -2.32 -15.12
N PRO A 42 -10.43 -2.86 -14.21
CA PRO A 42 -11.87 -2.95 -14.51
C PRO A 42 -12.52 -1.57 -14.57
N ARG A 43 -13.56 -1.47 -15.38
CA ARG A 43 -14.36 -0.25 -15.40
C ARG A 43 -15.48 -0.40 -14.36
N TYR A 44 -15.22 0.04 -13.15
CA TYR A 44 -16.22 -0.01 -12.07
C TYR A 44 -17.31 1.02 -12.30
N TYR A 45 -18.42 0.87 -11.59
CA TYR A 45 -19.58 1.76 -11.72
C TYR A 45 -19.20 3.22 -11.56
N PHE A 46 -18.34 3.54 -10.61
CA PHE A 46 -17.98 4.93 -10.32
C PHE A 46 -16.99 5.53 -11.33
N ILE A 47 -16.55 4.76 -12.32
CA ILE A 47 -15.74 5.28 -13.41
C ILE A 47 -16.68 5.51 -14.59
N SER A 48 -16.94 6.80 -14.88
CA SER A 48 -17.93 7.14 -15.92
C SER A 48 -17.37 6.92 -17.32
N LYS A 49 -18.12 6.21 -18.16
CA LYS A 49 -17.74 6.02 -19.56
C LYS A 49 -17.65 7.34 -20.31
N ASN A 50 -18.39 8.37 -19.86
CA ASN A 50 -18.39 9.65 -20.54
C ASN A 50 -17.05 10.34 -20.54
N THR A 51 -16.15 9.96 -19.61
CA THR A 51 -14.82 10.54 -19.54
C THR A 51 -13.78 9.70 -20.29
N LEU A 52 -14.21 8.62 -20.95
CA LEU A 52 -13.31 7.65 -21.57
C LEU A 52 -13.61 7.53 -23.06
N ARG A 53 -12.63 7.04 -23.82
CA ARG A 53 -12.78 6.76 -25.23
C ARG A 53 -12.82 5.25 -25.45
N ARG A 54 -13.80 4.77 -26.19
CA ARG A 54 -13.91 3.34 -26.48
C ARG A 54 -12.90 2.94 -27.55
N ILE A 55 -12.27 1.77 -27.34
CA ILE A 55 -11.34 1.19 -28.31
C ILE A 55 -12.12 0.20 -29.18
N ASN A 56 -11.85 0.21 -30.48
CA ASN A 56 -12.52 -0.73 -31.39
C ASN A 56 -12.21 -2.17 -31.02
N GLY A 57 -13.22 -3.01 -31.12
CA GLY A 57 -13.06 -4.43 -30.90
C GLY A 57 -13.85 -4.93 -29.72
N LEU A 58 -14.40 -6.11 -29.88
CA LEU A 58 -15.11 -6.81 -28.81
C LEU A 58 -14.21 -7.90 -28.30
N LEU A 59 -13.96 -7.92 -27.00
CA LEU A 59 -13.18 -9.01 -26.39
C LEU A 59 -14.12 -10.14 -26.01
N GLU A 60 -13.70 -11.35 -26.31
CA GLU A 60 -14.38 -12.56 -25.84
C GLU A 60 -13.47 -13.25 -24.84
N ILE A 61 -13.96 -13.44 -23.64
CA ILE A 61 -13.15 -13.99 -22.54
C ILE A 61 -13.87 -15.23 -22.02
N GLU A 62 -13.22 -16.38 -22.14
CA GLU A 62 -13.81 -17.64 -21.73
C GLU A 62 -13.35 -18.02 -20.35
N THR A 63 -14.29 -18.43 -19.51
CA THR A 63 -14.00 -19.16 -18.29
C THR A 63 -14.33 -20.63 -18.54
N GLY A 64 -14.29 -21.42 -17.50
CA GLY A 64 -14.58 -22.83 -17.66
C GLY A 64 -15.99 -23.12 -18.08
N ARG A 65 -16.93 -22.23 -17.82
CA ARG A 65 -18.35 -22.50 -18.07
C ARG A 65 -19.05 -21.43 -18.88
N GLU A 66 -18.50 -20.23 -18.96
CA GLU A 66 -19.18 -19.13 -19.60
C GLU A 66 -18.23 -18.33 -20.44
N ARG A 67 -18.80 -17.63 -21.39
CA ARG A 67 -18.07 -16.66 -22.22
C ARG A 67 -18.59 -15.27 -21.91
N TYR A 68 -17.65 -14.39 -21.62
CA TYR A 68 -17.97 -12.99 -21.33
C TYR A 68 -17.54 -12.12 -22.49
N HIS A 69 -18.33 -11.09 -22.75
CA HIS A 69 -18.04 -10.10 -23.79
C HIS A 69 -17.71 -8.79 -23.10
N ALA A 70 -16.67 -8.15 -23.55
CA ALA A 70 -16.21 -6.92 -22.92
C ALA A 70 -15.64 -5.97 -23.95
N PHE A 71 -15.66 -4.68 -23.62
CA PHE A 71 -15.02 -3.65 -24.41
C PHE A 71 -13.90 -3.03 -23.61
N LEU A 72 -12.93 -2.45 -24.31
CA LEU A 72 -11.91 -1.65 -23.69
C LEU A 72 -12.21 -0.18 -23.88
N TYR A 73 -12.04 0.58 -22.82
CA TYR A 73 -12.05 2.03 -22.86
C TYR A 73 -10.68 2.52 -22.43
N THR A 74 -10.33 3.76 -22.78
CA THR A 74 -9.03 4.30 -22.47
C THR A 74 -9.12 5.78 -22.13
N THR A 75 -8.15 6.25 -21.38
CA THR A 75 -7.91 7.66 -21.16
C THR A 75 -6.45 7.83 -20.80
N ALA A 76 -6.01 9.08 -20.69
CA ALA A 76 -4.64 9.38 -20.28
C ALA A 76 -4.53 9.39 -18.77
N MET A 77 -3.45 8.85 -18.24
CA MET A 77 -3.13 9.01 -16.82
C MET A 77 -2.71 10.46 -16.59
N PRO A 78 -3.26 11.13 -15.57
CA PRO A 78 -2.87 12.53 -15.33
C PRO A 78 -1.36 12.69 -15.15
N ASN A 79 -0.79 13.66 -15.83
CA ASN A 79 0.64 14.02 -15.72
C ASN A 79 1.58 12.87 -16.06
N SER A 80 1.19 12.02 -17.02
CA SER A 80 1.96 10.82 -17.32
C SER A 80 1.69 10.39 -18.76
N LYS A 81 2.63 9.64 -19.33
CA LYS A 81 2.46 9.02 -20.64
C LYS A 81 1.93 7.59 -20.55
N VAL A 82 1.63 7.13 -19.36
CA VAL A 82 1.07 5.80 -19.16
C VAL A 82 -0.31 5.71 -19.81
N LYS A 83 -0.54 4.64 -20.59
CA LYS A 83 -1.85 4.39 -21.17
C LYS A 83 -2.65 3.51 -20.22
N ILE A 84 -3.91 3.91 -19.96
CA ILE A 84 -4.79 3.14 -19.10
C ILE A 84 -5.93 2.57 -19.90
N TYR A 85 -6.17 1.28 -19.72
CA TYR A 85 -7.28 0.57 -20.35
C TYR A 85 -8.24 0.10 -19.28
N PHE A 86 -9.52 0.30 -19.52
CA PHE A 86 -10.59 -0.09 -18.63
C PHE A 86 -11.38 -1.21 -19.25
N LEU A 87 -11.47 -2.34 -18.56
CA LEU A 87 -12.23 -3.48 -19.04
C LEU A 87 -13.69 -3.28 -18.67
N ASP A 88 -14.53 -3.09 -19.67
CA ASP A 88 -15.95 -2.85 -19.47
C ASP A 88 -16.74 -4.13 -19.69
N CYS A 89 -17.13 -4.75 -18.59
CA CYS A 89 -18.02 -5.90 -18.57
C CYS A 89 -19.03 -5.62 -17.48
N GLU A 90 -20.17 -5.09 -17.88
CA GLU A 90 -21.12 -4.50 -16.94
C GLU A 90 -21.59 -5.48 -15.87
N SER A 91 -21.86 -6.74 -16.29
CA SER A 91 -22.36 -7.71 -15.34
C SER A 91 -21.37 -8.05 -14.22
N LEU A 92 -20.09 -7.85 -14.46
CA LEU A 92 -19.06 -8.18 -13.46
C LEU A 92 -18.57 -6.95 -12.71
N TYR A 93 -18.38 -5.83 -13.40
CA TYR A 93 -17.70 -4.68 -12.79
C TYR A 93 -18.56 -3.45 -12.65
N GLY A 94 -19.75 -3.43 -13.27
CA GLY A 94 -20.61 -2.25 -13.21
C GLY A 94 -21.32 -2.11 -11.88
N ARG A 95 -20.56 -2.18 -10.79
CA ARG A 95 -21.08 -2.14 -9.43
C ARG A 95 -20.34 -1.07 -8.65
N ASN A 96 -20.99 -0.57 -7.61
CA ASN A 96 -20.40 0.48 -6.80
C ASN A 96 -19.53 -0.13 -5.69
N GLY A 97 -18.39 -0.63 -6.08
CA GLY A 97 -17.45 -1.26 -5.18
C GLY A 97 -16.41 -2.04 -5.94
N ILE A 98 -15.22 -2.11 -5.39
CA ILE A 98 -14.13 -2.85 -6.02
C ILE A 98 -14.22 -4.33 -5.67
N TYR A 99 -14.30 -4.66 -4.38
CA TYR A 99 -14.34 -6.03 -3.91
C TYR A 99 -15.68 -6.41 -3.33
N GLY A 100 -16.50 -5.43 -3.03
CA GLY A 100 -17.81 -5.62 -2.44
C GLY A 100 -18.43 -4.26 -2.22
N TYR A 101 -19.67 -4.26 -1.74
CA TYR A 101 -20.34 -3.01 -1.43
C TYR A 101 -19.80 -2.38 -0.14
N SER A 102 -19.16 -3.19 0.70
CA SER A 102 -18.50 -2.72 1.91
C SER A 102 -17.39 -3.71 2.27
N SER A 103 -16.62 -3.38 3.29
CA SER A 103 -15.53 -4.26 3.73
C SER A 103 -16.04 -5.60 4.26
N THR A 104 -17.31 -5.69 4.64
CA THR A 104 -17.89 -6.90 5.18
C THR A 104 -18.83 -7.61 4.21
N GLN A 105 -19.04 -7.05 3.01
CA GLN A 105 -19.97 -7.61 2.02
C GLN A 105 -19.25 -7.82 0.70
N GLU A 106 -18.36 -8.79 0.68
CA GLU A 106 -17.61 -9.14 -0.52
C GLU A 106 -18.57 -9.69 -1.58
N PHE A 107 -18.33 -9.35 -2.85
CA PHE A 107 -19.15 -9.91 -3.93
C PHE A 107 -18.90 -11.41 -4.01
N PRO A 108 -19.98 -12.23 -4.02
CA PRO A 108 -19.78 -13.69 -4.02
C PRO A 108 -19.16 -14.21 -5.30
N ASP A 109 -19.23 -13.47 -6.41
CA ASP A 109 -18.63 -13.90 -7.66
C ASP A 109 -17.23 -13.33 -7.90
N ASN A 110 -16.55 -12.86 -6.86
CA ASN A 110 -15.19 -12.37 -7.02
C ASN A 110 -14.24 -13.37 -7.69
N PRO A 111 -14.34 -14.68 -7.43
CA PRO A 111 -13.48 -15.60 -8.18
C PRO A 111 -13.65 -15.49 -9.69
N VAL A 112 -14.87 -15.31 -10.17
CA VAL A 112 -15.12 -15.12 -11.59
C VAL A 112 -14.66 -13.75 -12.04
N ARG A 113 -14.99 -12.71 -11.27
CA ARG A 113 -14.66 -11.34 -11.63
C ARG A 113 -13.16 -11.18 -11.90
N PHE A 114 -12.34 -11.74 -11.04
CA PHE A 114 -10.90 -11.54 -11.17
C PHE A 114 -10.23 -12.60 -12.03
N SER A 115 -10.83 -13.76 -12.21
CA SER A 115 -10.38 -14.67 -13.27
C SER A 115 -10.59 -14.04 -14.63
N VAL A 116 -11.74 -13.41 -14.84
CA VAL A 116 -12.02 -12.74 -16.12
C VAL A 116 -11.05 -11.58 -16.35
N LEU A 117 -10.77 -10.78 -15.33
CA LEU A 117 -9.80 -9.70 -15.48
C LEU A 117 -8.43 -10.25 -15.88
N SER A 118 -7.98 -11.30 -15.22
CA SER A 118 -6.67 -11.87 -15.51
C SER A 118 -6.61 -12.44 -16.93
N ARG A 119 -7.67 -13.11 -17.37
CA ARG A 119 -7.72 -13.62 -18.74
C ARG A 119 -7.83 -12.48 -19.75
N ALA A 120 -8.52 -11.41 -19.38
CA ALA A 120 -8.71 -10.28 -20.28
C ALA A 120 -7.39 -9.58 -20.62
N ALA A 121 -6.36 -9.72 -19.78
CA ALA A 121 -5.07 -9.13 -20.08
C ALA A 121 -4.56 -9.62 -21.43
N PHE A 122 -4.75 -10.90 -21.71
CA PHE A 122 -4.29 -11.49 -22.98
C PHE A 122 -5.17 -11.09 -24.14
N ALA A 123 -6.48 -11.12 -23.95
CA ALA A 123 -7.41 -10.70 -25.01
C ALA A 123 -7.20 -9.23 -25.35
N ALA A 124 -6.94 -8.39 -24.35
CA ALA A 124 -6.71 -6.98 -24.58
C ALA A 124 -5.44 -6.74 -25.40
N CYS A 125 -4.36 -7.44 -25.06
CA CYS A 125 -3.11 -7.30 -25.82
C CYS A 125 -3.30 -7.76 -27.26
N ARG A 126 -4.03 -8.83 -27.47
CA ARG A 126 -4.31 -9.28 -28.85
C ARG A 126 -5.12 -8.24 -29.63
N ASN A 127 -6.12 -7.67 -28.98
CA ASN A 127 -6.95 -6.63 -29.63
C ASN A 127 -6.14 -5.38 -29.95
N LEU A 128 -5.18 -5.04 -29.11
CA LEU A 128 -4.35 -3.87 -29.31
C LEU A 128 -3.17 -4.11 -30.24
N GLY A 129 -2.89 -5.37 -30.58
CA GLY A 129 -1.72 -5.69 -31.39
C GLY A 129 -0.42 -5.37 -30.69
N TRP A 130 -0.37 -5.59 -29.36
CA TRP A 130 0.76 -5.17 -28.55
C TRP A 130 1.07 -6.27 -27.55
N ILE A 131 2.23 -6.91 -27.70
CA ILE A 131 2.62 -8.02 -26.82
C ILE A 131 3.70 -7.50 -25.87
N PRO A 132 3.41 -7.46 -24.56
CA PRO A 132 4.38 -6.92 -23.61
C PRO A 132 5.53 -7.88 -23.35
N ASP A 133 6.65 -7.31 -22.91
CA ASP A 133 7.77 -8.10 -22.40
C ASP A 133 7.48 -8.60 -21.00
N ILE A 134 6.73 -7.83 -20.24
CA ILE A 134 6.39 -8.13 -18.84
C ILE A 134 4.89 -7.95 -18.64
N MET A 135 4.26 -8.95 -17.99
CA MET A 135 2.95 -8.75 -17.37
C MET A 135 3.15 -8.74 -15.87
N HIS A 136 2.80 -7.61 -15.26
CA HIS A 136 3.04 -7.38 -13.84
C HIS A 136 1.72 -7.39 -13.10
N ALA A 137 1.50 -8.45 -12.33
CA ALA A 137 0.29 -8.63 -11.54
C ALA A 137 0.48 -8.11 -10.12
N HIS A 138 -0.62 -7.72 -9.48
CA HIS A 138 -0.60 -7.10 -8.16
C HIS A 138 -1.62 -7.74 -7.24
N ASP A 139 -1.14 -8.43 -6.22
CA ASP A 139 -1.97 -9.09 -5.22
C ASP A 139 -2.89 -10.17 -5.81
N TRP A 140 -3.76 -10.72 -4.96
CA TRP A 140 -4.56 -11.88 -5.37
C TRP A 140 -5.51 -11.61 -6.53
N PRO A 141 -6.08 -10.41 -6.70
CA PRO A 141 -7.04 -10.25 -7.80
C PRO A 141 -6.47 -10.48 -9.19
N THR A 142 -5.17 -10.28 -9.38
CA THR A 142 -4.59 -10.50 -10.70
C THR A 142 -3.48 -11.56 -10.69
N SER A 143 -3.41 -12.34 -9.62
CA SER A 143 -2.36 -13.34 -9.49
C SER A 143 -2.51 -14.50 -10.48
N LEU A 144 -3.66 -14.63 -11.15
CA LEU A 144 -3.81 -15.65 -12.18
C LEU A 144 -3.11 -15.30 -13.48
N VAL A 145 -2.67 -14.05 -13.67
CA VAL A 145 -1.95 -13.69 -14.89
C VAL A 145 -0.72 -14.56 -15.08
N PRO A 146 0.18 -14.69 -14.11
CA PRO A 146 1.31 -15.61 -14.33
C PRO A 146 0.89 -17.08 -14.45
N VAL A 147 -0.21 -17.46 -13.85
CA VAL A 147 -0.71 -18.83 -14.01
C VAL A 147 -1.10 -19.08 -15.48
N TYR A 148 -1.86 -18.14 -16.07
CA TYR A 148 -2.27 -18.30 -17.46
C TYR A 148 -1.06 -18.20 -18.41
N LEU A 149 -0.05 -17.42 -18.09
CA LEU A 149 1.16 -17.37 -18.89
C LEU A 149 1.85 -18.73 -18.96
N ASN A 150 1.74 -19.52 -17.90
CA ASN A 150 2.41 -20.82 -17.85
C ASN A 150 1.50 -21.98 -18.20
N THR A 151 0.25 -21.73 -18.54
CA THR A 151 -0.68 -22.80 -18.91
C THR A 151 -1.25 -22.53 -20.29
N ILE A 152 -2.38 -21.85 -20.40
CA ILE A 152 -3.05 -21.70 -21.69
C ILE A 152 -2.30 -20.81 -22.67
N GLU A 153 -1.45 -19.93 -22.18
CA GLU A 153 -0.71 -19.00 -23.05
C GLU A 153 0.76 -19.37 -23.21
N LYS A 154 1.18 -20.53 -22.70
CA LYS A 154 2.59 -20.87 -22.67
C LYS A 154 3.23 -20.93 -24.06
N ASN A 155 2.49 -21.43 -25.03
CA ASN A 155 3.01 -21.64 -26.39
C ASN A 155 2.34 -20.74 -27.41
N THR A 156 1.85 -19.59 -26.99
CA THR A 156 1.23 -18.62 -27.88
C THR A 156 2.17 -17.45 -28.12
N GLU A 157 1.62 -16.37 -28.67
CA GLU A 157 2.42 -15.15 -28.89
C GLU A 157 2.94 -14.56 -27.58
N PHE A 158 2.49 -15.04 -26.43
CA PHE A 158 2.99 -14.60 -25.11
C PHE A 158 4.10 -15.51 -24.59
N SER A 159 4.65 -16.39 -25.42
CA SER A 159 5.65 -17.35 -24.94
C SER A 159 6.89 -16.69 -24.33
N ASP A 160 7.25 -15.48 -24.79
CA ASP A 160 8.40 -14.75 -24.27
C ASP A 160 8.02 -13.69 -23.24
N THR A 161 6.74 -13.55 -22.91
CA THR A 161 6.32 -12.59 -21.90
C THR A 161 6.56 -13.16 -20.51
N ALA A 162 7.26 -12.42 -19.66
CA ALA A 162 7.55 -12.87 -18.31
C ALA A 162 6.49 -12.34 -17.35
N GLY A 163 6.16 -13.14 -16.34
CA GLY A 163 5.20 -12.76 -15.30
C GLY A 163 5.90 -12.34 -14.03
N VAL A 164 5.51 -11.19 -13.51
CA VAL A 164 5.99 -10.68 -12.24
C VAL A 164 4.78 -10.45 -11.35
N LEU A 165 4.88 -10.85 -10.10
CA LEU A 165 3.80 -10.68 -9.13
C LEU A 165 4.30 -9.87 -7.94
N THR A 166 3.63 -8.78 -7.64
CA THR A 166 3.91 -8.02 -6.41
C THR A 166 2.87 -8.35 -5.35
N ILE A 167 3.36 -8.69 -4.16
CA ILE A 167 2.53 -8.90 -2.99
C ILE A 167 2.56 -7.61 -2.17
N HIS A 168 1.44 -6.91 -2.12
CA HIS A 168 1.34 -5.69 -1.33
C HIS A 168 0.92 -6.00 0.10
N ASN A 169 0.06 -7.01 0.29
CA ASN A 169 -0.33 -7.46 1.62
C ASN A 169 -0.67 -8.94 1.54
N LEU A 170 0.17 -9.77 2.16
CA LEU A 170 0.02 -11.21 2.11
C LEU A 170 -1.21 -11.70 2.87
N GLY A 171 -1.77 -10.87 3.74
CA GLY A 171 -2.94 -11.26 4.50
C GLY A 171 -4.20 -11.45 3.66
N TYR A 172 -4.20 -10.98 2.42
CA TYR A 172 -5.35 -11.12 1.50
C TYR A 172 -4.94 -12.04 0.36
N GLN A 173 -5.54 -13.22 0.29
CA GLN A 173 -5.03 -14.26 -0.59
C GLN A 173 -6.02 -14.75 -1.65
N GLY A 174 -7.29 -14.36 -1.55
CA GLY A 174 -8.28 -14.88 -2.49
C GLY A 174 -8.52 -16.36 -2.29
N ILE A 175 -8.95 -16.74 -1.09
CA ILE A 175 -9.22 -18.13 -0.74
C ILE A 175 -10.72 -18.39 -0.89
N TYR A 176 -11.06 -19.37 -1.71
CA TYR A 176 -12.46 -19.69 -2.02
C TYR A 176 -12.67 -21.20 -2.03
N SER A 177 -13.92 -21.62 -1.85
CA SER A 177 -14.26 -23.02 -1.97
C SER A 177 -13.79 -23.57 -3.31
N ARG A 178 -13.36 -24.84 -3.32
CA ARG A 178 -12.92 -25.50 -4.55
C ARG A 178 -14.02 -25.55 -5.60
N ASP A 179 -15.27 -25.34 -5.20
CA ASP A 179 -16.37 -25.29 -6.16
C ASP A 179 -16.21 -24.15 -7.16
N HIS A 180 -15.39 -23.15 -6.85
CA HIS A 180 -15.11 -22.04 -7.75
C HIS A 180 -13.98 -22.33 -8.75
N PHE A 181 -13.30 -23.47 -8.60
CA PHE A 181 -12.17 -23.75 -9.49
C PHE A 181 -12.57 -23.81 -10.96
N PRO A 182 -13.69 -24.44 -11.34
CA PRO A 182 -14.09 -24.41 -12.76
C PRO A 182 -14.23 -23.01 -13.36
N UNK A 183 -14.40 -22.08 -12.67
CA UNK A 183 -14.54 -20.79 -13.09
C UNK A 183 -13.33 -20.24 -13.59
N ILE A 184 -12.30 -20.86 -13.22
CA ILE A 184 -11.00 -20.36 -13.63
C ILE A 184 -10.65 -20.74 -15.07
N GLY A 185 -11.24 -21.83 -15.53
CA GLY A 185 -11.04 -22.23 -16.91
C GLY A 185 -9.85 -23.13 -17.15
N LEU A 186 -9.37 -23.79 -16.12
CA LEU A 186 -8.28 -24.76 -16.21
C LEU A 186 -8.78 -26.13 -15.75
N GLY A 187 -8.24 -27.19 -16.34
CA GLY A 187 -8.59 -28.54 -15.94
C GLY A 187 -8.18 -28.83 -14.49
N TRP A 188 -8.84 -29.83 -13.90
CA TRP A 188 -8.58 -30.15 -12.50
C TRP A 188 -7.15 -30.59 -12.22
N GLU A 189 -6.42 -31.03 -13.24
CA GLU A 189 -5.00 -31.36 -13.04
C GLU A 189 -4.23 -30.14 -12.58
N TYR A 190 -4.68 -28.92 -12.88
CA TYR A 190 -4.01 -27.70 -12.47
C TYR A 190 -4.35 -27.27 -11.04
N PHE A 191 -5.40 -27.88 -10.45
CA PHE A 191 -5.73 -27.57 -9.07
C PHE A 191 -4.51 -27.80 -8.16
N TYR A 192 -3.82 -28.92 -8.35
CA TYR A 192 -2.56 -29.18 -7.67
C TYR A 192 -1.37 -28.71 -8.49
N GLY A 193 -1.39 -28.94 -9.79
CA GLY A 193 -0.23 -28.71 -10.65
C GLY A 193 0.17 -27.26 -10.79
N ALA A 194 -0.78 -26.34 -10.69
CA ALA A 194 -0.48 -24.89 -10.75
C ALA A 194 -0.49 -24.23 -9.38
N GLY A 195 -0.64 -25.00 -8.31
CA GLY A 195 -0.50 -24.50 -6.96
C GLY A 195 -1.73 -23.86 -6.34
N PHE A 196 -2.92 -24.12 -6.88
CA PHE A 196 -4.14 -23.54 -6.34
C PHE A 196 -4.54 -24.12 -4.99
N GLU A 197 -4.32 -25.41 -4.80
CA GLU A 197 -4.87 -26.13 -3.64
C GLU A 197 -4.31 -25.59 -2.33
N TYR A 198 -5.20 -25.32 -1.38
CA TYR A 198 -4.83 -24.79 -0.08
C TYR A 198 -5.83 -25.30 0.96
N TYR A 199 -5.44 -26.35 1.67
CA TYR A 199 -6.32 -27.02 2.64
C TYR A 199 -7.67 -27.37 2.02
N GLY A 200 -7.67 -27.85 0.77
CA GLY A 200 -8.88 -28.23 0.05
C GLY A 200 -9.58 -27.09 -0.67
N ASN A 201 -9.18 -25.86 -0.42
CA ASN A 201 -9.74 -24.69 -1.08
C ASN A 201 -8.87 -24.23 -2.24
N VAL A 202 -9.37 -23.23 -2.97
CA VAL A 202 -8.61 -22.54 -4.01
C VAL A 202 -7.96 -21.31 -3.39
N ASN A 203 -6.66 -21.13 -3.64
CA ASN A 203 -5.94 -19.93 -3.18
C ASN A 203 -5.33 -19.26 -4.41
N PHE A 204 -5.88 -18.09 -4.78
CA PHE A 204 -5.44 -17.37 -5.96
C PHE A 204 -3.99 -16.89 -5.83
N LEU A 205 -3.66 -16.31 -4.70
CA LEU A 205 -2.32 -15.76 -4.51
C LEU A 205 -1.27 -16.85 -4.52
N LYS A 206 -1.58 -17.99 -3.90
CA LYS A 206 -0.66 -19.12 -3.88
C LYS A 206 -0.30 -19.56 -5.29
N ALA A 207 -1.31 -19.69 -6.16
CA ALA A 207 -1.06 -20.10 -7.54
C ALA A 207 -0.17 -19.11 -8.28
N GLY A 208 -0.40 -17.82 -8.05
CA GLY A 208 0.45 -16.78 -8.65
C GLY A 208 1.89 -16.86 -8.16
N ILE A 209 2.08 -17.13 -6.87
CA ILE A 209 3.43 -17.27 -6.32
C ILE A 209 4.15 -18.46 -6.94
N VAL A 210 3.43 -19.56 -7.15
CA VAL A 210 4.03 -20.74 -7.78
C VAL A 210 4.45 -20.44 -9.20
N SER A 211 3.68 -19.62 -9.94
CA SER A 211 3.83 -19.49 -11.38
C SER A 211 4.70 -18.32 -11.85
N ALA A 212 4.77 -17.24 -11.09
CA ALA A 212 5.49 -16.05 -11.55
C ALA A 212 6.99 -16.31 -11.68
N GLU A 213 7.63 -15.72 -12.69
CA GLU A 213 9.07 -15.78 -12.82
C GLU A 213 9.75 -15.12 -11.63
N CYS A 214 9.25 -13.95 -11.24
CA CYS A 214 9.76 -13.24 -10.08
C CYS A 214 8.61 -12.76 -9.21
N ILE A 215 8.85 -12.73 -7.91
CA ILE A 215 7.89 -12.25 -6.92
C ILE A 215 8.53 -11.08 -6.20
N THR A 216 7.78 -9.99 -6.05
CA THR A 216 8.25 -8.88 -5.23
C THR A 216 7.29 -8.62 -4.10
N THR A 217 7.82 -7.98 -3.06
CA THR A 217 6.96 -7.38 -2.05
C THR A 217 7.54 -6.02 -1.71
N VAL A 218 6.89 -5.29 -0.83
CA VAL A 218 7.01 -3.83 -0.81
C VAL A 218 8.02 -3.30 0.20
N SER A 219 8.83 -4.18 0.77
CA SER A 219 10.00 -3.76 1.54
C SER A 219 10.93 -4.95 1.76
N PRO A 220 12.25 -4.70 1.94
CA PRO A 220 13.18 -5.79 2.23
C PRO A 220 12.85 -6.54 3.52
N THR A 221 12.49 -5.83 4.59
CA THR A 221 12.13 -6.50 5.84
C THR A 221 10.86 -7.32 5.68
N TYR A 222 9.86 -6.79 4.97
CA TYR A 222 8.64 -7.57 4.76
C TYR A 222 8.94 -8.83 3.96
N ALA A 223 9.86 -8.76 2.99
CA ALA A 223 10.24 -9.97 2.25
C ALA A 223 10.77 -11.04 3.19
N ARG A 224 11.50 -10.65 4.23
CA ARG A 224 11.96 -11.61 5.23
C ARG A 224 10.83 -12.11 6.12
N GLU A 225 9.96 -11.20 6.55
CA GLU A 225 8.87 -11.54 7.47
C GLU A 225 7.88 -12.53 6.87
N ILE A 226 7.57 -12.40 5.57
CA ILE A 226 6.59 -13.29 4.96
C ILE A 226 7.13 -14.72 4.75
N GLN A 227 8.41 -14.92 4.97
CA GLN A 227 9.00 -16.24 4.95
C GLN A 227 9.00 -16.92 6.31
N THR A 228 8.41 -16.28 7.32
CA THR A 228 8.31 -16.83 8.68
C THR A 228 6.89 -17.25 8.98
N PRO A 229 6.71 -18.16 9.94
CA PRO A 229 5.35 -18.58 10.29
C PRO A 229 4.44 -17.43 10.73
N ASN A 230 4.96 -16.47 11.49
CA ASN A 230 4.15 -15.34 11.94
C ASN A 230 3.72 -14.43 10.81
N GLY A 231 4.60 -14.15 9.87
CA GLY A 231 4.30 -13.18 8.81
C GLY A 231 3.76 -13.79 7.53
N GLY A 232 3.81 -15.12 7.41
CA GLY A 232 3.54 -15.79 6.14
C GLY A 232 2.08 -16.15 5.90
N PHE A 233 1.22 -16.02 6.89
CA PHE A 233 -0.22 -16.31 6.74
C PHE A 233 -0.47 -17.65 6.04
N GLY A 234 0.31 -18.66 6.38
CA GLY A 234 0.17 -19.99 5.81
C GLY A 234 0.93 -20.24 4.53
N LEU A 235 1.56 -19.22 3.95
CA LEU A 235 2.33 -19.36 2.71
C LEU A 235 3.83 -19.22 2.91
N ASP A 236 4.28 -19.18 4.16
CA ASP A 236 5.70 -18.97 4.45
C ASP A 236 6.58 -20.08 3.88
N GLY A 237 6.13 -21.32 3.95
CA GLY A 237 6.90 -22.44 3.38
C GLY A 237 7.11 -22.30 1.89
N LEU A 238 6.04 -21.95 1.17
CA LEU A 238 6.13 -21.74 -0.27
C LEU A 238 7.07 -20.57 -0.58
N LEU A 239 6.96 -19.49 0.18
CA LEU A 239 7.81 -18.33 -0.06
C LEU A 239 9.27 -18.62 0.23
N ARG A 240 9.55 -19.46 1.25
CA ARG A 240 10.94 -19.91 1.46
C ARG A 240 11.44 -20.71 0.26
N GLN A 241 10.59 -21.57 -0.32
CA GLN A 241 10.97 -22.33 -1.53
C GLN A 241 11.27 -21.39 -2.69
N ARG A 242 10.59 -20.26 -2.77
CA ARG A 242 10.76 -19.28 -3.85
C ARG A 242 11.69 -18.13 -3.45
N SER A 243 12.48 -18.28 -2.38
CA SER A 243 13.28 -17.18 -1.85
C SER A 243 14.28 -16.64 -2.87
N ARG A 244 14.78 -17.48 -3.77
CA ARG A 244 15.71 -17.05 -4.81
C ARG A 244 15.07 -16.02 -5.76
N ASP A 245 13.77 -16.13 -5.97
CA ASP A 245 13.05 -15.27 -6.91
C ASP A 245 12.20 -14.21 -6.22
N LEU A 246 12.37 -14.05 -4.92
CA LEU A 246 11.59 -13.10 -4.10
C LEU A 246 12.48 -11.92 -3.72
N VAL A 247 12.04 -10.72 -4.04
CA VAL A 247 12.80 -9.50 -3.75
C VAL A 247 11.89 -8.48 -3.08
N GLY A 248 12.38 -7.85 -2.00
CA GLY A 248 11.67 -6.73 -1.38
C GLY A 248 12.15 -5.42 -1.97
N ILE A 249 11.23 -4.66 -2.55
CA ILE A 249 11.54 -3.35 -3.13
C ILE A 249 10.63 -2.32 -2.49
N LEU A 250 11.22 -1.35 -1.79
CA LEU A 250 10.45 -0.31 -1.12
C LEU A 250 9.60 0.49 -2.12
N ASN A 251 8.36 0.73 -1.76
CA ASN A 251 7.54 1.73 -2.45
C ASN A 251 8.13 3.11 -2.19
N GLY A 252 7.77 4.05 -3.04
CA GLY A 252 8.12 5.45 -2.83
C GLY A 252 6.89 6.25 -2.47
N ILE A 253 7.07 7.56 -2.43
CA ILE A 253 5.97 8.50 -2.25
C ILE A 253 5.98 9.51 -3.39
N ASP A 254 4.83 10.17 -3.59
CA ASP A 254 4.72 11.24 -4.58
C ASP A 254 5.28 12.52 -3.95
N VAL A 255 6.54 12.83 -4.31
CA VAL A 255 7.23 13.96 -3.70
C VAL A 255 6.77 15.31 -4.24
N ASP A 256 5.91 15.32 -5.26
CA ASP A 256 5.29 16.56 -5.71
C ASP A 256 4.05 16.88 -4.88
N VAL A 257 3.39 15.86 -4.35
CA VAL A 257 2.21 16.04 -3.51
C VAL A 257 2.60 16.21 -2.04
N TRP A 258 3.54 15.40 -1.58
CA TRP A 258 3.98 15.42 -0.17
C TRP A 258 5.32 16.12 -0.07
N ASN A 259 5.30 17.44 -0.05
CA ASN A 259 6.50 18.26 -0.03
C ASN A 259 6.20 19.52 0.79
N PRO A 260 6.82 19.69 1.96
CA PRO A 260 6.49 20.86 2.79
C PRO A 260 6.87 22.19 2.17
N SER A 261 7.75 22.19 1.16
CA SER A 261 8.11 23.45 0.50
C SER A 261 7.04 23.94 -0.47
N THR A 262 6.15 23.05 -0.93
CA THR A 262 5.18 23.41 -1.98
C THR A 262 3.75 22.99 -1.67
N ASP A 263 3.50 22.34 -0.55
CA ASP A 263 2.22 21.74 -0.20
C ASP A 263 1.12 22.79 -0.10
N PRO A 264 0.11 22.77 -0.98
CA PRO A 264 -0.94 23.79 -0.94
C PRO A 264 -1.91 23.62 0.23
N TYR A 265 -1.89 22.48 0.91
CA TYR A 265 -2.81 22.21 2.01
C TYR A 265 -2.36 22.80 3.35
N ILE A 266 -1.11 23.25 3.45
CA ILE A 266 -0.60 23.72 4.73
C ILE A 266 -0.46 25.24 4.72
N PRO A 267 -0.62 25.88 5.88
CA PRO A 267 -0.66 27.34 5.93
C PRO A 267 0.68 28.05 5.75
N ALA A 268 1.80 27.33 5.90
CA ALA A 268 3.13 27.89 5.69
C ALA A 268 4.04 26.81 5.15
N HIS A 269 4.91 27.19 4.24
CA HIS A 269 5.87 26.25 3.65
C HIS A 269 7.18 26.29 4.43
N TYR A 270 7.93 25.19 4.38
CA TYR A 270 9.20 25.12 5.08
C TYR A 270 10.08 24.06 4.44
N SER A 271 11.35 24.06 4.86
CA SER A 271 12.35 23.12 4.40
C SER A 271 13.30 22.82 5.56
N TYR A 272 14.23 21.88 5.36
CA TYR A 272 15.16 21.57 6.43
C TYR A 272 16.08 22.74 6.75
N ASN A 273 16.27 23.66 5.81
CA ASN A 273 17.08 24.87 6.03
C ASN A 273 16.32 25.96 6.78
N ASP A 274 15.02 25.94 6.73
CA ASP A 274 14.19 26.96 7.35
C ASP A 274 12.91 26.33 7.85
N MET A 275 12.91 26.00 9.13
CA MET A 275 11.80 25.28 9.77
C MET A 275 10.76 26.23 10.37
N SER A 276 10.86 27.51 10.11
CA SER A 276 9.93 28.47 10.73
C SER A 276 8.48 28.19 10.32
N GLY A 277 8.26 27.73 9.10
CA GLY A 277 6.91 27.41 8.65
C GLY A 277 6.29 26.25 9.38
N LYS A 278 7.11 25.32 9.89
CA LYS A 278 6.55 24.19 10.64
C LYS A 278 5.91 24.65 11.94
N ALA A 279 6.47 25.66 12.59
CA ALA A 279 5.88 26.22 13.80
C ALA A 279 4.50 26.84 13.50
N VAL A 280 4.39 27.49 12.33
CA VAL A 280 3.09 28.03 11.91
C VAL A 280 2.08 26.90 11.69
N CYS A 281 2.51 25.81 11.08
CA CYS A 281 1.63 24.66 10.86
C CYS A 281 1.19 24.02 12.18
N LYS A 282 2.10 23.94 13.15
CA LYS A 282 1.75 23.41 14.48
C LYS A 282 0.69 24.28 15.15
N ALA A 283 0.86 25.59 15.13
CA ALA A 283 -0.11 26.49 15.73
C ALA A 283 -1.46 26.37 15.04
N ALA A 284 -1.45 26.24 13.72
CA ALA A 284 -2.71 26.06 12.97
C ALA A 284 -3.40 24.75 13.30
N LEU A 285 -2.63 23.67 13.47
CA LEU A 285 -3.20 22.39 13.85
C LEU A 285 -3.84 22.46 15.25
N GLN A 286 -3.13 23.07 16.19
CA GLN A 286 -3.67 23.21 17.54
C GLN A 286 -4.96 24.01 17.51
N LYS A 287 -4.99 25.10 16.76
CA LYS A 287 -6.18 25.94 16.68
C LYS A 287 -7.36 25.20 16.05
N GLU A 288 -7.10 24.53 14.93
CA GLU A 288 -8.19 23.86 14.20
C GLU A 288 -8.83 22.76 15.04
N LEU A 289 -8.03 22.01 15.78
CA LEU A 289 -8.56 20.88 16.56
C LEU A 289 -9.01 21.27 17.96
N GLY A 290 -8.69 22.48 18.39
CA GLY A 290 -9.02 22.92 19.74
C GLY A 290 -8.06 22.43 20.81
N LEU A 291 -6.84 22.11 20.43
CA LEU A 291 -5.78 21.80 21.38
C LEU A 291 -5.25 23.09 22.00
N PRO A 292 -4.75 23.04 23.24
CA PRO A 292 -4.16 24.24 23.82
C PRO A 292 -3.02 24.79 22.95
N ALA A 293 -3.02 26.11 22.75
CA ALA A 293 -2.00 26.79 21.95
C ALA A 293 -0.71 26.85 22.74
N ASP A 294 0.26 26.02 22.38
CA ASP A 294 1.53 25.96 23.10
C ASP A 294 2.61 25.42 22.15
N PRO A 295 3.54 26.26 21.71
CA PRO A 295 4.58 25.81 20.79
C PRO A 295 5.59 24.87 21.44
N ASN A 296 5.65 24.83 22.76
CA ASN A 296 6.69 24.08 23.47
C ASN A 296 6.25 22.67 23.87
N VAL A 297 4.97 22.34 23.77
CA VAL A 297 4.48 21.01 24.08
C VAL A 297 4.50 20.16 22.80
N PRO A 298 5.11 18.98 22.82
CA PRO A 298 5.16 18.17 21.58
C PRO A 298 3.78 17.63 21.22
N VAL A 299 3.52 17.60 19.92
CA VAL A 299 2.27 17.06 19.38
C VAL A 299 2.59 15.74 18.68
N ILE A 300 1.86 14.68 19.07
CA ILE A 300 1.94 13.38 18.40
C ILE A 300 0.75 13.26 17.47
N GLY A 301 1.01 13.05 16.18
CA GLY A 301 -0.03 12.86 15.20
C GLY A 301 -0.25 11.40 14.88
N MET A 302 -1.47 11.06 14.48
CA MET A 302 -1.81 9.74 13.92
C MET A 302 -2.80 9.96 12.80
N VAL A 303 -2.55 9.35 11.66
CA VAL A 303 -3.50 9.28 10.54
C VAL A 303 -3.55 7.81 10.15
N THR A 304 -4.69 7.16 10.37
CA THR A 304 -4.70 5.71 10.27
C THR A 304 -6.10 5.16 10.09
N ARG A 305 -6.17 3.99 9.44
CA ARG A 305 -7.37 3.17 9.56
C ARG A 305 -7.41 2.61 10.98
N LEU A 306 -8.58 2.59 11.57
CA LEU A 306 -8.72 2.12 12.95
C LEU A 306 -9.09 0.64 12.95
N VAL A 307 -8.09 -0.18 12.60
CA VAL A 307 -8.23 -1.64 12.54
C VAL A 307 -7.08 -2.27 13.30
N GLU A 308 -7.22 -3.57 13.63
CA GLU A 308 -6.27 -4.24 14.51
C GLU A 308 -4.86 -4.27 13.95
N GLN A 309 -4.72 -4.35 12.63
CA GLN A 309 -3.39 -4.33 12.01
C GLN A 309 -2.60 -3.09 12.42
N LYS A 310 -3.28 -1.99 12.70
CA LYS A 310 -2.61 -0.72 13.00
C LYS A 310 -2.24 -0.55 14.47
N GLY A 311 -2.46 -1.57 15.30
CA GLY A 311 -2.07 -1.53 16.71
C GLY A 311 -3.01 -0.73 17.58
N ILE A 312 -4.25 -0.55 17.15
CA ILE A 312 -5.18 0.32 17.88
C ILE A 312 -5.58 -0.23 19.24
N SER A 313 -5.58 -1.56 19.40
CA SER A 313 -5.93 -2.12 20.72
C SER A 313 -4.88 -1.78 21.77
N GLU A 314 -3.60 -1.80 21.39
CA GLU A 314 -2.53 -1.50 22.33
C GLU A 314 -2.52 -0.02 22.73
N VAL A 315 -3.05 0.85 21.89
CA VAL A 315 -3.08 2.29 22.16
C VAL A 315 -4.40 2.70 22.80
N PHE A 316 -5.52 2.32 22.21
CA PHE A 316 -6.83 2.82 22.60
C PHE A 316 -7.69 1.79 23.33
N GLY A 317 -7.21 0.56 23.50
CA GLY A 317 -8.00 -0.49 24.13
C GLY A 317 -8.51 -0.06 25.50
N ARG A 318 -9.74 -0.45 25.79
CA ARG A 318 -10.46 0.05 26.97
C ARG A 318 -9.76 -0.29 28.28
N THR A 319 -9.25 -1.51 28.39
CA THR A 319 -8.67 -1.97 29.65
C THR A 319 -7.16 -1.75 29.73
N TYR A 320 -6.43 -2.06 28.65
CA TYR A 320 -4.98 -2.09 28.70
C TYR A 320 -4.30 -1.12 27.71
N GLY A 321 -5.08 -0.40 26.90
CA GLY A 321 -4.48 0.55 25.98
C GLY A 321 -3.72 1.64 26.71
N CYS A 322 -2.63 2.11 26.10
CA CYS A 322 -1.73 3.01 26.82
C CYS A 322 -2.06 4.50 26.71
N MET A 323 -3.07 4.88 25.91
CA MET A 323 -3.30 6.30 25.68
C MET A 323 -3.67 7.04 26.97
N ARG A 324 -4.51 6.45 27.83
CA ARG A 324 -4.84 7.11 29.09
C ARG A 324 -3.60 7.40 29.91
N LYS A 325 -2.71 6.42 30.03
CA LYS A 325 -1.49 6.59 30.81
C LYS A 325 -0.60 7.66 30.21
N ILE A 326 -0.50 7.69 28.86
CA ILE A 326 0.26 8.74 28.16
C ILE A 326 -0.30 10.12 28.56
N LEU A 327 -1.61 10.29 28.43
CA LEU A 327 -2.22 11.59 28.68
C LEU A 327 -2.13 12.03 30.14
N GLU A 328 -2.14 11.08 31.07
CA GLU A 328 -2.15 11.39 32.49
C GLU A 328 -0.75 11.51 33.08
N THR A 329 0.30 11.03 32.42
CA THR A 329 1.64 11.04 33.00
C THR A 329 2.68 11.78 32.16
N ILE A 330 2.37 12.14 30.91
CA ILE A 330 3.34 12.78 30.04
C ILE A 330 2.76 14.10 29.52
N HIS A 331 3.56 15.14 29.55
CA HIS A 331 3.11 16.44 29.05
C HIS A 331 3.23 16.46 27.53
N VAL A 332 2.11 16.20 26.84
CA VAL A 332 2.08 15.96 25.41
C VAL A 332 0.67 16.24 24.88
N GLN A 333 0.57 16.57 23.60
CA GLN A 333 -0.71 16.68 22.90
C GLN A 333 -0.79 15.60 21.84
N VAL A 334 -2.01 15.15 21.53
CA VAL A 334 -2.23 14.08 20.56
C VAL A 334 -3.32 14.51 19.59
N ALA A 335 -3.07 14.33 18.29
CA ALA A 335 -3.99 14.68 17.22
C ALA A 335 -4.20 13.42 16.35
N VAL A 336 -5.45 12.93 16.26
CA VAL A 336 -5.75 11.69 15.56
C VAL A 336 -6.78 11.93 14.47
N LEU A 337 -6.53 11.37 13.29
CA LEU A 337 -7.50 11.33 12.19
C LEU A 337 -7.62 9.87 11.76
N GLY A 338 -8.83 9.29 11.84
CA GLY A 338 -8.98 7.92 11.43
C GLY A 338 -10.41 7.43 11.48
N SER A 339 -10.63 6.29 10.85
CA SER A 339 -11.93 5.63 10.87
C SER A 339 -11.73 4.12 10.74
N GLY A 340 -12.72 3.38 11.19
CA GLY A 340 -12.66 1.92 11.11
C GLY A 340 -13.59 1.27 12.11
N ASP A 341 -13.03 0.47 13.01
CA ASP A 341 -13.82 -0.26 13.99
C ASP A 341 -14.61 0.70 14.88
N ALA A 342 -15.88 0.38 15.10
CA ALA A 342 -16.77 1.26 15.86
C ALA A 342 -16.26 1.55 17.27
N TRP A 343 -15.70 0.54 17.95
CA TRP A 343 -15.22 0.75 19.32
C TRP A 343 -14.06 1.74 19.34
N ALA A 344 -13.21 1.71 18.31
CA ALA A 344 -12.05 2.60 18.25
C ALA A 344 -12.49 4.03 17.94
N GLU A 345 -13.47 4.19 17.05
CA GLU A 345 -14.01 5.52 16.77
C GLU A 345 -14.63 6.11 18.03
N GLU A 346 -15.35 5.28 18.78
CA GLU A 346 -15.95 5.73 20.04
C GLU A 346 -14.87 6.12 21.05
N ALA A 347 -13.80 5.33 21.13
CA ALA A 347 -12.70 5.63 22.05
C ALA A 347 -12.08 7.00 21.75
N ILE A 348 -11.86 7.29 20.47
CA ILE A 348 -11.29 8.56 20.06
C ILE A 348 -12.20 9.71 20.47
N MET A 349 -13.51 9.57 20.28
CA MET A 349 -14.45 10.60 20.67
C MET A 349 -14.49 10.78 22.20
N ASN A 350 -14.40 9.69 22.95
CA ASN A 350 -14.40 9.77 24.40
C ASN A 350 -13.13 10.44 24.92
N TYR A 351 -11.96 10.11 24.38
CA TYR A 351 -10.73 10.78 24.77
C TYR A 351 -10.79 12.27 24.43
N SER A 352 -11.36 12.61 23.26
CA SER A 352 -11.48 14.01 22.87
C SER A 352 -12.34 14.81 23.84
N ALA A 353 -13.40 14.18 24.37
CA ALA A 353 -14.28 14.85 25.32
C ALA A 353 -13.65 14.94 26.71
N GLN A 354 -12.84 13.96 27.09
CA GLN A 354 -12.33 13.85 28.45
C GLN A 354 -11.04 14.63 28.66
N TYR A 355 -10.18 14.72 27.66
CA TYR A 355 -8.84 15.32 27.79
C TYR A 355 -8.68 16.50 26.86
N PRO A 356 -8.42 17.71 27.38
CA PRO A 356 -8.21 18.85 26.46
C PRO A 356 -6.98 18.70 25.57
N GLN A 357 -6.00 17.89 25.96
CA GLN A 357 -4.79 17.71 25.17
C GLN A 357 -4.90 16.60 24.12
N PHE A 358 -6.06 15.97 23.99
CA PHE A 358 -6.30 14.95 22.98
C PHE A 358 -7.47 15.36 22.10
N LYS A 359 -7.27 15.40 20.79
CA LYS A 359 -8.35 15.67 19.85
C LYS A 359 -8.29 14.71 18.69
N GLY A 360 -9.41 14.09 18.40
CA GLY A 360 -9.53 13.16 17.29
C GLY A 360 -10.68 13.52 16.39
N VAL A 361 -10.49 13.24 15.09
CA VAL A 361 -11.50 13.42 14.06
C VAL A 361 -11.77 12.06 13.45
N VAL A 362 -13.03 11.62 13.47
CA VAL A 362 -13.42 10.36 12.86
C VAL A 362 -13.71 10.59 11.38
N GLY A 363 -12.99 9.87 10.52
CA GLY A 363 -13.15 10.01 9.08
C GLY A 363 -11.80 10.16 8.40
N TYR A 364 -11.86 10.66 7.16
CA TYR A 364 -10.65 11.00 6.43
C TYR A 364 -10.85 12.32 5.73
N ASN A 365 -9.79 13.13 5.73
CA ASN A 365 -9.79 14.45 5.11
C ASN A 365 -8.36 14.70 4.64
N GLU A 366 -8.19 14.83 3.33
CA GLU A 366 -6.85 14.96 2.74
C GLU A 366 -6.11 16.17 3.28
N ARG A 367 -6.79 17.32 3.34
CA ARG A 367 -6.15 18.53 3.84
C ARG A 367 -5.71 18.37 5.29
N LEU A 368 -6.57 17.79 6.13
CA LEU A 368 -6.22 17.60 7.53
C LEU A 368 -5.08 16.58 7.69
N ALA A 369 -5.04 15.55 6.85
CA ALA A 369 -3.92 14.61 6.89
C ALA A 369 -2.60 15.33 6.63
N HIS A 370 -2.56 16.23 5.63
CA HIS A 370 -1.37 17.02 5.35
C HIS A 370 -1.03 17.93 6.53
N LEU A 371 -2.03 18.54 7.13
CA LEU A 371 -1.78 19.45 8.26
C LEU A 371 -1.26 18.68 9.48
N ILE A 372 -1.77 17.48 9.73
CA ILE A 372 -1.28 16.67 10.85
C ILE A 372 0.19 16.30 10.61
N GLU A 373 0.56 15.94 9.37
CA GLU A 373 1.96 15.64 9.09
C GLU A 373 2.84 16.87 9.29
N ALA A 374 2.38 18.04 8.84
CA ALA A 374 3.18 19.26 8.93
C ALA A 374 3.22 19.85 10.34
N GLY A 375 2.11 19.74 11.07
CA GLY A 375 1.99 20.40 12.36
C GLY A 375 2.37 19.57 13.57
N SER A 376 2.52 18.26 13.39
CA SER A 376 2.93 17.39 14.48
C SER A 376 4.43 17.39 14.63
N ASP A 377 4.90 17.06 15.83
CA ASP A 377 6.33 16.88 16.11
C ASP A 377 6.75 15.42 15.98
N PHE A 378 5.84 14.54 16.32
CA PHE A 378 6.04 13.09 16.23
C PHE A 378 4.83 12.46 15.57
N PHE A 379 5.01 11.23 15.06
CA PHE A 379 3.93 10.53 14.38
C PHE A 379 3.95 9.07 14.83
N LEU A 380 2.85 8.62 15.41
CA LEU A 380 2.81 7.28 16.01
C LEU A 380 2.22 6.28 15.04
N MET A 381 2.98 5.21 14.75
CA MET A 381 2.53 4.09 13.91
C MET A 381 2.88 2.77 14.60
N PRO A 382 2.02 2.31 15.51
CA PRO A 382 2.28 1.09 16.27
C PRO A 382 1.76 -0.15 15.55
N SER A 383 1.93 -0.22 14.25
CA SER A 383 1.34 -1.27 13.43
C SER A 383 1.85 -2.65 13.83
N ARG A 384 0.92 -3.62 13.88
CA ARG A 384 1.27 -5.00 14.16
C ARG A 384 2.15 -5.56 13.08
N TYR A 385 1.78 -5.29 11.82
CA TYR A 385 2.66 -5.47 10.68
C TYR A 385 2.36 -4.37 9.68
N GLU A 386 3.38 -3.99 8.90
CA GLU A 386 3.23 -2.90 7.96
C GLU A 386 4.11 -3.21 6.74
N PRO A 387 3.53 -3.76 5.67
CA PRO A 387 4.36 -4.19 4.54
C PRO A 387 5.32 -3.12 4.05
N CYS A 388 4.83 -1.93 3.76
CA CYS A 388 5.69 -0.79 3.46
C CYS A 388 5.40 0.37 4.39
N GLY A 389 4.15 0.86 4.36
CA GLY A 389 3.78 2.06 5.08
C GLY A 389 4.13 3.29 4.27
N LEU A 390 3.22 4.25 4.23
CA LEU A 390 3.47 5.51 3.54
C LEU A 390 3.59 6.66 4.52
N ASN A 391 2.80 6.64 5.59
CA ASN A 391 2.73 7.79 6.49
C ASN A 391 4.05 8.07 7.18
N GLN A 392 4.86 7.05 7.48
CA GLN A 392 6.17 7.34 8.08
C GLN A 392 7.09 8.06 7.09
N MET A 393 6.97 7.74 5.80
CA MET A 393 7.77 8.44 4.81
C MET A 393 7.31 9.89 4.66
N TYR A 394 5.98 10.10 4.67
CA TYR A 394 5.46 11.47 4.70
C TYR A 394 5.99 12.21 5.92
N SER A 395 5.91 11.57 7.08
CA SER A 395 6.38 12.19 8.33
C SER A 395 7.84 12.60 8.24
N LEU A 396 8.67 11.68 7.74
CA LEU A 396 10.11 11.96 7.63
C LEU A 396 10.36 13.17 6.75
N VAL A 397 9.72 13.26 5.57
CA VAL A 397 9.98 14.41 4.70
C VAL A 397 9.34 15.69 5.22
N TYR A 398 8.41 15.60 6.17
CA TYR A 398 7.83 16.77 6.82
C TYR A 398 8.52 17.12 8.14
N GLY A 399 9.59 16.41 8.49
CA GLY A 399 10.33 16.70 9.71
C GLY A 399 9.59 16.31 10.98
N THR A 400 8.66 15.37 10.87
CA THR A 400 7.86 14.84 11.96
C THR A 400 8.38 13.45 12.27
N LEU A 401 8.91 13.24 13.48
CA LEU A 401 9.67 12.03 13.75
C LEU A 401 8.76 10.85 14.07
N PRO A 402 8.88 9.75 13.32
CA PRO A 402 8.02 8.58 13.57
C PRO A 402 8.38 7.85 14.85
N ILE A 403 7.35 7.32 15.52
CA ILE A 403 7.47 6.39 16.64
C ILE A 403 6.78 5.13 16.16
N VAL A 404 7.53 4.04 15.95
CA VAL A 404 7.03 2.92 15.17
C VAL A 404 7.42 1.56 15.78
N HIS A 405 6.59 0.57 15.49
CA HIS A 405 6.94 -0.82 15.69
C HIS A 405 7.94 -1.24 14.60
N ARG A 406 8.99 -1.96 14.99
CA ARG A 406 10.04 -2.38 14.03
C ARG A 406 9.51 -3.55 13.20
N THR A 407 8.84 -3.24 12.10
CA THR A 407 8.27 -4.27 11.23
C THR A 407 8.19 -3.72 9.80
N GLY A 408 8.34 -4.60 8.83
CA GLY A 408 8.17 -4.27 7.42
C GLY A 408 8.88 -3.02 6.98
N GLY A 409 8.17 -2.19 6.23
CA GLY A 409 8.75 -0.94 5.72
C GLY A 409 9.10 0.06 6.81
N LEU A 410 8.46 -0.03 7.98
CA LEU A 410 8.85 0.83 9.09
C LEU A 410 10.28 0.56 9.52
N ALA A 411 10.67 -0.72 9.57
CA ALA A 411 12.04 -1.10 9.91
C ALA A 411 13.04 -0.60 8.86
N ASP A 412 12.60 -0.52 7.61
CA ASP A 412 13.50 -0.18 6.50
C ASP A 412 13.63 1.33 6.27
N THR A 413 12.69 2.13 6.76
CA THR A 413 12.68 3.56 6.47
C THR A 413 12.99 4.44 7.67
N VAL A 414 12.84 3.93 8.88
CA VAL A 414 13.10 4.69 10.11
C VAL A 414 14.38 4.18 10.74
N VAL A 415 15.25 5.09 11.15
CA VAL A 415 16.49 4.74 11.85
C VAL A 415 16.30 5.08 13.32
N ASN A 416 16.45 4.08 14.18
CA ASN A 416 16.18 4.24 15.61
C ASN A 416 17.14 5.23 16.27
N TYR A 417 16.59 6.08 17.12
CA TYR A 417 17.35 7.09 17.84
C TYR A 417 18.47 6.46 18.68
N ASN A 418 19.66 7.04 18.59
CA ASN A 418 20.79 6.73 19.45
C ASN A 418 21.00 7.95 20.34
N GLN A 419 20.62 7.83 21.61
CA GLN A 419 20.63 9.02 22.47
C GLN A 419 22.02 9.47 22.89
N GLU A 420 23.01 8.60 22.77
CA GLU A 420 24.37 8.99 23.07
C GLU A 420 24.99 9.84 21.98
N LEU A 421 24.68 9.50 20.72
CA LEU A 421 25.26 10.19 19.58
C LEU A 421 24.31 11.21 18.95
N GLY A 422 23.03 11.14 19.27
CA GLY A 422 22.04 12.02 18.65
C GLY A 422 21.68 11.64 17.21
N GLU A 423 21.95 10.40 16.85
CA GLU A 423 21.69 9.91 15.49
C GLU A 423 20.31 9.30 15.41
N GLY A 424 19.86 9.07 14.16
CA GLY A 424 18.57 8.45 13.92
C GLY A 424 17.59 9.39 13.27
N THR A 425 16.41 8.85 12.95
CA THR A 425 15.33 9.63 12.35
C THR A 425 13.98 9.34 12.99
N GLY A 426 13.94 8.51 14.02
CA GLY A 426 12.72 8.18 14.73
C GLY A 426 12.99 7.30 15.93
N PHE A 427 11.94 6.69 16.44
CA PHE A 427 12.01 5.89 17.67
C PHE A 427 11.29 4.57 17.43
N MET A 428 11.92 3.46 17.81
CA MET A 428 11.39 2.13 17.49
C MET A 428 11.26 1.27 18.72
N PHE A 429 10.27 0.39 18.71
CA PHE A 429 10.13 -0.68 19.68
C PHE A 429 9.99 -2.01 18.94
N ASP A 430 10.42 -3.10 19.60
CA ASP A 430 10.52 -4.39 18.93
C ASP A 430 9.29 -5.28 19.12
N ASP A 431 8.62 -5.17 20.26
CA ASP A 431 7.44 -5.99 20.54
C ASP A 431 6.24 -5.10 20.75
N LEU A 432 5.14 -5.41 20.06
CA LEU A 432 3.95 -4.58 20.17
C LEU A 432 3.17 -4.95 21.42
N THR A 433 3.34 -4.14 22.45
CA THR A 433 2.58 -4.24 23.69
C THR A 433 2.22 -2.82 24.11
N PRO A 434 1.16 -2.63 24.93
CA PRO A 434 0.87 -1.31 25.44
C PRO A 434 2.06 -0.69 26.18
N GLN A 435 2.78 -1.50 26.97
CA GLN A 435 3.93 -0.99 27.73
C GLN A 435 5.06 -0.52 26.80
N ALA A 436 5.33 -1.27 25.73
CA ALA A 436 6.39 -0.87 24.81
C ALA A 436 6.05 0.42 24.09
N VAL A 437 4.78 0.59 23.69
CA VAL A 437 4.35 1.84 23.07
C VAL A 437 4.51 2.99 24.07
N TYR A 438 4.04 2.79 25.30
CA TYR A 438 4.15 3.81 26.32
C TYR A 438 5.61 4.19 26.58
N ASP A 439 6.47 3.19 26.73
CA ASP A 439 7.89 3.46 27.01
C ASP A 439 8.56 4.21 25.87
N THR A 440 8.22 3.86 24.64
CA THR A 440 8.86 4.49 23.49
C THR A 440 8.37 5.92 23.29
N VAL A 441 7.07 6.15 23.51
CA VAL A 441 6.53 7.51 23.53
C VAL A 441 7.25 8.32 24.63
N GLY A 442 7.40 7.72 25.81
CA GLY A 442 8.10 8.39 26.89
C GLY A 442 9.54 8.75 26.54
N TRP A 443 10.23 7.84 25.85
CA TRP A 443 11.61 8.08 25.41
C TRP A 443 11.65 9.26 24.43
N ALA A 444 10.72 9.29 23.47
CA ALA A 444 10.67 10.40 22.51
C ALA A 444 10.38 11.73 23.21
N MET A 445 9.46 11.72 24.17
CA MET A 445 9.14 12.95 24.89
C MET A 445 10.31 13.38 25.78
N TRP A 446 11.02 12.40 26.38
CA TRP A 446 12.24 12.70 27.14
C TRP A 446 13.25 13.41 26.23
N ALA A 447 13.45 12.90 25.02
CA ALA A 447 14.39 13.52 24.09
C ALA A 447 13.96 14.95 23.73
N TRP A 448 12.64 15.14 23.51
CA TRP A 448 12.10 16.47 23.22
C TRP A 448 12.46 17.48 24.33
N TYR A 449 12.23 17.09 25.57
CA TYR A 449 12.44 18.01 26.69
C TYR A 449 13.91 18.12 27.13
N ASN A 450 14.72 17.11 26.89
CA ASN A 450 16.08 17.07 27.43
C ASN A 450 17.18 17.02 26.39
N ARG A 451 16.86 16.76 25.13
CA ARG A 451 17.84 16.67 24.06
C ARG A 451 17.28 17.30 22.79
N PHE A 452 16.76 18.51 22.94
CA PHE A 452 16.05 19.13 21.82
C PHE A 452 16.96 19.35 20.61
N GLN A 453 18.26 19.56 20.82
CA GLN A 453 19.17 19.67 19.70
C GLN A 453 19.24 18.36 18.90
N HIS A 454 19.17 17.20 19.59
CA HIS A 454 19.07 15.92 18.88
C HIS A 454 17.81 15.90 18.02
N ILE A 455 16.69 16.33 18.58
CA ILE A 455 15.43 16.37 17.82
C ILE A 455 15.58 17.21 16.56
N GLN A 456 16.17 18.39 16.67
CA GLN A 456 16.35 19.27 15.52
C GLN A 456 17.26 18.62 14.47
N ASN A 457 18.35 17.97 14.90
CA ASN A 457 19.25 17.29 13.98
C ASN A 457 18.57 16.12 13.30
N MET A 458 17.76 15.38 14.04
CA MET A 458 17.01 14.25 13.48
C MET A 458 16.01 14.72 12.42
N ARG A 459 15.31 15.83 12.68
CA ARG A 459 14.38 16.41 11.72
C ARG A 459 15.09 16.78 10.42
N ALA A 460 16.23 17.48 10.53
CA ALA A 460 16.97 17.88 9.33
C ALA A 460 17.44 16.66 8.52
N ARG A 461 17.91 15.64 9.24
CA ARG A 461 18.37 14.40 8.59
C ARG A 461 17.22 13.69 7.88
N ALA A 462 16.08 13.60 8.56
CA ALA A 462 14.91 12.93 7.99
C ALA A 462 14.42 13.62 6.74
N MET A 463 14.39 14.95 6.75
CA MET A 463 13.85 15.71 5.62
C MET A 463 14.74 15.66 4.38
N GLN A 464 15.99 15.24 4.51
CA GLN A 464 16.91 15.14 3.37
C GLN A 464 16.91 13.77 2.72
N GLN A 465 16.12 12.82 3.22
CA GLN A 465 16.05 11.49 2.65
C GLN A 465 15.25 11.51 1.34
N ASP A 466 15.64 10.61 0.41
CA ASP A 466 14.98 10.48 -0.88
C ASP A 466 14.07 9.25 -0.87
N PHE A 467 12.77 9.49 -0.83
CA PHE A 467 11.78 8.43 -0.91
C PHE A 467 11.02 8.46 -2.25
N SER A 468 11.62 9.02 -3.28
CA SER A 468 10.97 9.11 -4.59
C SER A 468 10.83 7.73 -5.24
N TRP A 469 9.87 7.64 -6.15
CA TRP A 469 9.65 6.41 -6.90
C TRP A 469 10.74 6.12 -7.92
N ALA A 470 11.57 7.11 -8.27
CA ALA A 470 12.64 6.88 -9.24
C ALA A 470 13.61 5.80 -8.75
N ARG A 471 13.90 5.79 -7.46
CA ARG A 471 14.80 4.78 -6.89
C ARG A 471 14.17 3.39 -6.99
N SER A 472 12.91 3.28 -6.63
CA SER A 472 12.22 1.99 -6.72
C SER A 472 12.12 1.50 -8.16
N ALA A 473 11.86 2.41 -9.09
CA ALA A 473 11.74 2.05 -10.51
C ALA A 473 13.03 1.42 -11.03
N ASP A 474 14.19 1.93 -10.63
CA ASP A 474 15.47 1.35 -11.05
C ASP A 474 15.57 -0.11 -10.61
N GLU A 475 15.16 -0.41 -9.38
CA GLU A 475 15.22 -1.78 -8.88
C GLU A 475 14.24 -2.68 -9.65
N TYR A 476 13.05 -2.17 -9.99
CA TYR A 476 12.11 -2.96 -10.78
C TYR A 476 12.63 -3.23 -12.18
N LEU A 477 13.32 -2.28 -12.78
CA LEU A 477 13.87 -2.52 -14.11
C LEU A 477 14.90 -3.64 -14.13
N ARG A 478 15.75 -3.69 -13.12
CA ARG A 478 16.69 -4.81 -13.00
C ARG A 478 15.96 -6.13 -12.81
N LEU A 479 14.92 -6.11 -12.02
CA LEU A 479 14.12 -7.32 -11.80
C LEU A 479 13.44 -7.77 -13.09
N TYR A 480 12.90 -6.84 -13.86
CA TYR A 480 12.25 -7.19 -15.14
C TYR A 480 13.23 -7.85 -16.09
N GLU A 481 14.46 -7.33 -16.18
CA GLU A 481 15.47 -7.94 -17.05
C GLU A 481 15.75 -9.37 -16.62
N HIS A 482 15.84 -9.60 -15.32
CA HIS A 482 16.05 -10.94 -14.80
C HIS A 482 14.85 -11.85 -15.11
N ALA A 483 13.63 -11.35 -14.92
CA ALA A 483 12.43 -12.13 -15.20
C ALA A 483 12.37 -12.53 -16.69
N ILE A 484 12.71 -11.60 -17.58
CA ILE A 484 12.72 -11.88 -19.01
C ILE A 484 13.72 -12.99 -19.32
N SER A 485 14.92 -12.93 -18.72
CA SER A 485 15.91 -13.97 -18.96
C SER A 485 15.45 -15.33 -18.42
N LEU A 486 14.77 -15.35 -17.27
CA LEU A 486 14.22 -16.59 -16.75
C LEU A 486 13.15 -17.17 -17.68
N ARG A 487 12.32 -16.31 -18.23
CA ARG A 487 11.27 -16.75 -19.14
C ARG A 487 11.84 -17.38 -20.40
N LYS A 488 12.86 -16.74 -20.97
CA LYS A 488 13.47 -17.24 -22.19
C LYS A 488 14.25 -18.53 -21.99
N ALA A 489 14.67 -18.80 -20.76
CA ALA A 489 15.40 -20.02 -20.44
C ALA A 489 14.48 -21.25 -20.31
N ARG A 490 13.15 -21.06 -20.23
CA ARG A 490 12.21 -22.18 -20.08
C ARG A 490 12.00 -22.99 -21.36
#